data_43ce089cd8debef56e16d7613b6b5f42
#
_entry.id   43ce089cd8debef56e16d7613b6b5f42
#
_cell.length_a   1.000
_cell.length_b   1.000
_cell.length_c   1.000
_cell.angle_alpha   90.00
_cell.angle_beta   90.00
_cell.angle_gamma   90.00
#
_symmetry.space_group_name_H-M   'P 1'
#
loop_
_entity.id
_entity.type
_entity.pdbx_description
1 polymer ?
#
loop_
_entity_poly.entity_id
_entity_poly.type
_entity_poly.pdbx_seq_one_letter_code
_entity_poly.pdbx_strand_id
1 'polypeptide(L)'
;VLFRSSATVQTPWAGIVAQSPLVLVLTGAMWITYAAIYFLATCVFKRTPQDAAVLTLTVALPNYAALGLPILGSVLGEGASTSLSVAVSIACGSVLMTPFCLLILEREKARAAGENSGSTLAMLPVLMWRSVKKPIVWGPLLGVVLSAIGIKMPDLLLASIKPLGLAATAAALFLTGVILSARKLQLNALIATSTIVKLLVQPFIAWGLVMLLGLHGSIAITAILMIALAAGFFGVVFGNRFGVQSPDAEAVLLLSSVLCILSLPLFISLTSGL
;
A
#
# COMPACT_ATOMS: atom_id res chain seq x y z
N VAL A 1 -5.51 -7.26 -9.99
CA VAL A 1 -4.11 -7.56 -10.34
C VAL A 1 -3.95 -7.60 -11.86
N LEU A 2 -4.69 -8.45 -12.58
CA LEU A 2 -4.57 -8.63 -14.05
C LEU A 2 -4.85 -7.35 -14.84
N PHE A 3 -5.89 -6.59 -14.49
CA PHE A 3 -6.20 -5.30 -15.14
C PHE A 3 -5.06 -4.28 -15.02
N ARG A 4 -4.36 -4.26 -13.90
CA ARG A 4 -3.25 -3.33 -13.64
C ARG A 4 -1.95 -3.75 -14.32
N SER A 5 -1.73 -5.05 -14.48
CA SER A 5 -0.65 -5.58 -15.33
C SER A 5 -0.82 -5.13 -16.78
N SER A 6 -2.06 -5.08 -17.28
CA SER A 6 -2.34 -4.68 -18.66
C SER A 6 -1.97 -3.21 -18.95
N ALA A 7 -2.22 -2.30 -18.02
CA ALA A 7 -1.83 -0.90 -18.17
C ALA A 7 -0.30 -0.73 -18.23
N THR A 8 0.42 -1.51 -17.42
CA THR A 8 1.89 -1.48 -17.39
C THR A 8 2.50 -2.03 -18.68
N VAL A 9 1.92 -3.10 -19.25
CA VAL A 9 2.39 -3.72 -20.51
C VAL A 9 2.30 -2.78 -21.71
N GLN A 10 1.34 -1.85 -21.72
CA GLN A 10 1.17 -0.92 -22.83
C GLN A 10 2.06 0.33 -22.74
N THR A 11 2.79 0.50 -21.64
CA THR A 11 3.59 1.71 -21.44
C THR A 11 5.03 1.50 -21.89
N PRO A 12 5.63 2.41 -22.68
CA PRO A 12 7.05 2.34 -23.05
C PRO A 12 7.95 2.34 -21.80
N TRP A 13 9.11 1.67 -21.89
CA TRP A 13 10.10 1.61 -20.81
C TRP A 13 10.47 2.99 -20.25
N ALA A 14 10.64 3.98 -21.12
CA ALA A 14 10.89 5.35 -20.71
C ALA A 14 9.81 5.91 -19.77
N GLY A 15 8.54 5.53 -19.96
CA GLY A 15 7.44 5.93 -19.08
C GLY A 15 7.53 5.29 -17.70
N ILE A 16 8.07 4.07 -17.61
CA ILE A 16 8.30 3.39 -16.32
C ILE A 16 9.47 4.04 -15.57
N VAL A 17 10.55 4.33 -16.26
CA VAL A 17 11.72 5.03 -15.67
C VAL A 17 11.33 6.42 -15.18
N ALA A 18 10.45 7.13 -15.90
CA ALA A 18 9.93 8.43 -15.49
C ALA A 18 9.15 8.39 -14.16
N GLN A 19 8.70 7.20 -13.71
CA GLN A 19 8.05 7.03 -12.40
C GLN A 19 9.05 6.83 -11.23
N SER A 20 10.35 6.82 -11.50
CA SER A 20 11.35 6.62 -10.42
C SER A 20 11.26 7.65 -9.29
N PRO A 21 11.00 8.97 -9.52
CA PRO A 21 10.83 9.92 -8.43
C PRO A 21 9.58 9.61 -7.58
N LEU A 22 8.50 9.14 -8.22
CA LEU A 22 7.30 8.68 -7.52
C LEU A 22 7.63 7.53 -6.57
N VAL A 23 8.38 6.51 -7.04
CA VAL A 23 8.80 5.37 -6.22
C VAL A 23 9.63 5.83 -5.02
N LEU A 24 10.54 6.78 -5.20
CA LEU A 24 11.35 7.32 -4.11
C LEU A 24 10.51 7.99 -3.02
N VAL A 25 9.57 8.86 -3.42
CA VAL A 25 8.68 9.56 -2.46
C VAL A 25 7.78 8.55 -1.73
N LEU A 26 7.14 7.64 -2.46
CA LEU A 26 6.26 6.64 -1.85
C LEU A 26 7.02 5.75 -0.88
N THR A 27 8.18 5.23 -1.30
CA THR A 27 9.03 4.38 -0.46
C THR A 27 9.51 5.11 0.77
N GLY A 28 10.02 6.33 0.62
CA GLY A 28 10.48 7.16 1.74
C GLY A 28 9.37 7.44 2.75
N ALA A 29 8.22 7.91 2.29
CA ALA A 29 7.08 8.20 3.16
C ALA A 29 6.57 6.94 3.89
N MET A 30 6.46 5.81 3.18
CA MET A 30 6.04 4.55 3.77
C MET A 30 7.04 4.04 4.82
N TRP A 31 8.35 4.08 4.55
CA TRP A 31 9.37 3.60 5.49
C TRP A 31 9.49 4.46 6.74
N ILE A 32 9.44 5.78 6.58
CA ILE A 32 9.44 6.70 7.73
C ILE A 32 8.22 6.41 8.61
N THR A 33 7.04 6.28 8.01
CA THR A 33 5.81 5.95 8.74
C THR A 33 5.88 4.56 9.37
N TYR A 34 6.43 3.57 8.64
CA TYR A 34 6.60 2.20 9.13
C TYR A 34 7.47 2.19 10.39
N ALA A 35 8.62 2.84 10.35
CA ALA A 35 9.53 2.93 11.50
C ALA A 35 8.87 3.64 12.68
N ALA A 36 8.21 4.78 12.45
CA ALA A 36 7.56 5.56 13.48
C ALA A 36 6.43 4.79 14.18
N ILE A 37 5.52 4.15 13.42
CA ILE A 37 4.39 3.39 13.98
C ILE A 37 4.88 2.13 14.68
N TYR A 38 5.86 1.41 14.12
CA TYR A 38 6.41 0.22 14.76
C TYR A 38 7.07 0.56 16.10
N PHE A 39 7.88 1.62 16.14
CA PHE A 39 8.46 2.13 17.38
C PHE A 39 7.38 2.54 18.39
N LEU A 40 6.39 3.30 17.95
CA LEU A 40 5.29 3.75 18.80
C LEU A 40 4.53 2.56 19.40
N ALA A 41 4.14 1.58 18.57
CA ALA A 41 3.39 0.41 18.99
C ALA A 41 4.18 -0.47 19.98
N THR A 42 5.47 -0.70 19.72
CA THR A 42 6.30 -1.61 20.55
C THR A 42 6.87 -0.92 21.78
N CYS A 43 7.45 0.28 21.64
CA CYS A 43 8.16 0.94 22.74
C CYS A 43 7.24 1.75 23.65
N VAL A 44 6.25 2.44 23.08
CA VAL A 44 5.36 3.32 23.86
C VAL A 44 4.13 2.54 24.35
N PHE A 45 3.43 1.87 23.43
CA PHE A 45 2.19 1.16 23.75
C PHE A 45 2.39 -0.31 24.11
N LYS A 46 3.63 -0.82 24.06
CA LYS A 46 4.04 -2.17 24.50
C LYS A 46 3.20 -3.28 23.85
N ARG A 47 2.80 -3.10 22.59
CA ARG A 47 2.14 -4.12 21.80
C ARG A 47 3.10 -5.25 21.45
N THR A 48 2.56 -6.45 21.22
CA THR A 48 3.37 -7.58 20.76
C THR A 48 4.00 -7.27 19.40
N PRO A 49 5.17 -7.82 19.06
CA PRO A 49 5.76 -7.60 17.75
C PRO A 49 4.85 -7.98 16.59
N GLN A 50 4.00 -8.99 16.77
CA GLN A 50 3.02 -9.42 15.76
C GLN A 50 1.93 -8.38 15.54
N ASP A 51 1.30 -7.89 16.62
CA ASP A 51 0.27 -6.84 16.54
C ASP A 51 0.86 -5.56 15.97
N ALA A 52 2.07 -5.18 16.44
CA ALA A 52 2.77 -4.01 15.94
C ALA A 52 3.06 -4.14 14.43
N ALA A 53 3.49 -5.30 13.94
CA ALA A 53 3.76 -5.51 12.52
C ALA A 53 2.49 -5.41 11.66
N VAL A 54 1.37 -5.97 12.13
CA VAL A 54 0.06 -5.90 11.46
C VAL A 54 -0.45 -4.46 11.43
N LEU A 55 -0.43 -3.76 12.57
CA LEU A 55 -0.81 -2.35 12.66
C LEU A 55 0.06 -1.48 11.75
N THR A 56 1.36 -1.66 11.82
CA THR A 56 2.32 -0.84 11.08
C THR A 56 2.16 -1.00 9.57
N LEU A 57 2.00 -2.24 9.07
CA LEU A 57 1.73 -2.45 7.66
C LEU A 57 0.39 -1.85 7.23
N THR A 58 -0.63 -1.94 8.07
CA THR A 58 -1.95 -1.33 7.80
C THR A 58 -1.85 0.17 7.66
N VAL A 59 -1.10 0.84 8.54
CA VAL A 59 -0.93 2.30 8.54
C VAL A 59 0.00 2.76 7.43
N ALA A 60 1.18 2.15 7.31
CA ALA A 60 2.22 2.62 6.39
C ALA A 60 1.89 2.36 4.92
N LEU A 61 1.16 1.30 4.61
CA LEU A 61 0.78 0.95 3.23
C LEU A 61 -0.63 1.47 2.92
N PRO A 62 -0.76 2.53 2.11
CA PRO A 62 -2.08 3.04 1.72
C PRO A 62 -2.89 2.05 0.89
N ASN A 63 -4.21 2.23 0.84
CA ASN A 63 -5.11 1.39 0.06
C ASN A 63 -5.06 1.70 -1.45
N TYR A 64 -3.87 1.59 -2.04
CA TYR A 64 -3.66 1.81 -3.48
C TYR A 64 -4.58 0.94 -4.34
N ALA A 65 -4.84 -0.28 -3.86
CA ALA A 65 -5.55 -1.29 -4.60
C ALA A 65 -7.02 -0.94 -4.84
N ALA A 66 -7.69 -0.37 -3.88
CA ALA A 66 -9.11 -0.06 -3.99
C ALA A 66 -9.36 1.41 -4.38
N LEU A 67 -8.58 2.34 -3.82
CA LEU A 67 -8.84 3.78 -3.94
C LEU A 67 -7.96 4.48 -4.98
N GLY A 68 -6.81 3.91 -5.35
CA GLY A 68 -5.84 4.59 -6.21
C GLY A 68 -6.38 5.02 -7.56
N LEU A 69 -6.99 4.10 -8.32
CA LEU A 69 -7.55 4.43 -9.64
C LEU A 69 -8.74 5.39 -9.58
N PRO A 70 -9.76 5.16 -8.73
CA PRO A 70 -10.89 6.10 -8.65
C PRO A 70 -10.46 7.53 -8.30
N ILE A 71 -9.56 7.68 -7.34
CA ILE A 71 -9.13 9.01 -6.88
C ILE A 71 -8.22 9.70 -7.90
N LEU A 72 -7.17 9.03 -8.37
CA LEU A 72 -6.30 9.66 -9.38
C LEU A 72 -7.02 9.88 -10.70
N GLY A 73 -7.93 8.98 -11.10
CA GLY A 73 -8.73 9.15 -12.30
C GLY A 73 -9.64 10.37 -12.24
N SER A 74 -10.21 10.68 -11.07
CA SER A 74 -11.05 11.86 -10.89
C SER A 74 -10.26 13.18 -10.86
N VAL A 75 -8.99 13.17 -10.41
CA VAL A 75 -8.16 14.39 -10.28
C VAL A 75 -7.31 14.64 -11.52
N LEU A 76 -6.65 13.63 -12.06
CA LEU A 76 -5.71 13.75 -13.17
C LEU A 76 -6.28 13.23 -14.50
N GLY A 77 -7.51 12.74 -14.50
CA GLY A 77 -8.13 12.11 -15.65
C GLY A 77 -7.78 10.63 -15.80
N GLU A 78 -8.67 9.89 -16.48
CA GLU A 78 -8.46 8.50 -16.81
C GLU A 78 -7.49 8.37 -17.98
N GLY A 79 -6.37 7.68 -17.78
CA GLY A 79 -5.36 7.49 -18.81
C GLY A 79 -4.36 6.40 -18.50
N ALA A 80 -3.53 6.07 -19.50
CA ALA A 80 -2.47 5.07 -19.34
C ALA A 80 -1.42 5.50 -18.28
N SER A 81 -1.09 6.79 -18.22
CA SER A 81 -0.15 7.35 -17.24
C SER A 81 -0.68 7.19 -15.81
N THR A 82 -1.95 7.56 -15.56
CA THR A 82 -2.60 7.41 -14.25
C THR A 82 -2.64 5.94 -13.82
N SER A 83 -3.04 5.06 -14.73
CA SER A 83 -3.08 3.62 -14.48
C SER A 83 -1.70 3.04 -14.18
N LEU A 84 -0.66 3.50 -14.88
CA LEU A 84 0.72 3.12 -14.65
C LEU A 84 1.18 3.54 -13.25
N SER A 85 0.96 4.80 -12.87
CA SER A 85 1.35 5.33 -11.57
C SER A 85 0.72 4.54 -10.42
N VAL A 86 -0.55 4.18 -10.54
CA VAL A 86 -1.23 3.32 -9.56
C VAL A 86 -0.63 1.91 -9.53
N ALA A 87 -0.34 1.31 -10.70
CA ALA A 87 0.27 -0.02 -10.77
C ALA A 87 1.67 -0.04 -10.13
N VAL A 88 2.48 0.98 -10.42
CA VAL A 88 3.82 1.17 -9.82
C VAL A 88 3.70 1.34 -8.29
N SER A 89 2.75 2.14 -7.81
CA SER A 89 2.53 2.33 -6.38
C SER A 89 2.17 1.03 -5.66
N ILE A 90 1.32 0.19 -6.27
CA ILE A 90 0.95 -1.12 -5.70
C ILE A 90 2.16 -2.05 -5.69
N ALA A 91 2.93 -2.11 -6.77
CA ALA A 91 4.13 -2.94 -6.86
C ALA A 91 5.14 -2.50 -5.78
N CYS A 92 5.41 -1.20 -5.68
CA CYS A 92 6.31 -0.61 -4.69
C CYS A 92 5.89 -0.99 -3.25
N GLY A 93 4.65 -0.72 -2.85
CA GLY A 93 4.17 -1.05 -1.51
C GLY A 93 4.19 -2.55 -1.21
N SER A 94 3.79 -3.37 -2.17
CA SER A 94 3.74 -4.82 -1.98
C SER A 94 5.12 -5.47 -1.91
N VAL A 95 6.08 -5.01 -2.73
CA VAL A 95 7.43 -5.59 -2.78
C VAL A 95 8.27 -5.11 -1.61
N LEU A 96 8.15 -3.83 -1.23
CA LEU A 96 9.06 -3.23 -0.25
C LEU A 96 8.55 -3.32 1.19
N MET A 97 7.22 -3.24 1.43
CA MET A 97 6.68 -3.22 2.79
C MET A 97 6.22 -4.60 3.29
N THR A 98 5.58 -5.38 2.41
CA THR A 98 4.99 -6.66 2.81
C THR A 98 6.02 -7.67 3.38
N PRO A 99 7.24 -7.83 2.82
CA PRO A 99 8.19 -8.83 3.31
C PRO A 99 8.60 -8.61 4.77
N PHE A 100 8.69 -7.36 5.19
CA PHE A 100 9.09 -7.03 6.57
C PHE A 100 8.01 -7.41 7.60
N CYS A 101 6.75 -7.13 7.28
CA CYS A 101 5.65 -7.59 8.12
C CYS A 101 5.63 -9.13 8.20
N LEU A 102 5.75 -9.81 7.06
CA LEU A 102 5.76 -11.27 7.02
C LEU A 102 6.96 -11.86 7.78
N LEU A 103 8.13 -11.22 7.70
CA LEU A 103 9.31 -11.63 8.45
C LEU A 103 9.04 -11.64 9.97
N ILE A 104 8.42 -10.58 10.47
CA ILE A 104 8.11 -10.49 11.89
C ILE A 104 7.08 -11.57 12.27
N LEU A 105 6.03 -11.75 11.47
CA LEU A 105 4.98 -12.74 11.73
C LEU A 105 5.52 -14.18 11.66
N GLU A 106 6.35 -14.52 10.67
CA GLU A 106 6.96 -15.85 10.57
C GLU A 106 7.94 -16.12 11.72
N ARG A 107 8.76 -15.13 12.08
CA ARG A 107 9.70 -15.25 13.20
C ARG A 107 8.98 -15.51 14.52
N GLU A 108 7.94 -14.77 14.84
CA GLU A 108 7.20 -14.95 16.07
C GLU A 108 6.44 -16.28 16.08
N LYS A 109 5.95 -16.73 14.92
CA LYS A 109 5.34 -18.06 14.79
C LYS A 109 6.36 -19.18 15.06
N ALA A 110 7.57 -19.08 14.51
CA ALA A 110 8.65 -20.03 14.73
C ALA A 110 9.09 -20.06 16.21
N ARG A 111 9.18 -18.87 16.85
CA ARG A 111 9.44 -18.77 18.30
C ARG A 111 8.38 -19.47 19.15
N ALA A 112 7.11 -19.30 18.82
CA ALA A 112 6.00 -19.95 19.51
C ALA A 112 6.03 -21.47 19.33
N ALA A 113 6.58 -21.97 18.22
CA ALA A 113 6.79 -23.40 17.95
C ALA A 113 8.06 -23.99 18.62
N GLY A 114 8.85 -23.17 19.35
CA GLY A 114 10.09 -23.61 19.98
C GLY A 114 11.26 -23.83 18.99
N GLU A 115 11.11 -23.40 17.75
CA GLU A 115 12.16 -23.49 16.75
C GLU A 115 13.20 -22.37 16.97
N ASN A 116 14.48 -22.72 17.06
CA ASN A 116 15.58 -21.76 17.06
C ASN A 116 15.63 -21.11 15.68
N SER A 117 14.99 -19.97 15.55
CA SER A 117 15.03 -19.18 14.33
C SER A 117 16.47 -18.74 14.08
N GLY A 118 17.11 -19.28 13.05
CA GLY A 118 18.39 -18.79 12.55
C GLY A 118 18.36 -17.28 12.30
N SER A 119 19.48 -16.69 11.97
CA SER A 119 19.59 -15.23 11.76
C SER A 119 18.41 -14.69 10.97
N THR A 120 17.68 -13.73 11.55
CA THR A 120 16.52 -13.07 10.96
C THR A 120 16.83 -12.48 9.57
N LEU A 121 18.06 -12.01 9.37
CA LEU A 121 18.54 -11.47 8.10
C LEU A 121 18.70 -12.54 7.03
N ALA A 122 19.07 -13.77 7.40
CA ALA A 122 19.19 -14.90 6.44
C ALA A 122 17.83 -15.35 5.89
N MET A 123 16.72 -15.08 6.60
CA MET A 123 15.37 -15.40 6.12
C MET A 123 14.81 -14.35 5.14
N LEU A 124 15.33 -13.12 5.14
CA LEU A 124 14.84 -12.04 4.27
C LEU A 124 14.78 -12.42 2.78
N PRO A 125 15.83 -12.96 2.15
CA PRO A 125 15.77 -13.30 0.71
C PRO A 125 14.72 -14.37 0.40
N VAL A 126 14.54 -15.34 1.29
CA VAL A 126 13.53 -16.40 1.13
C VAL A 126 12.12 -15.79 1.23
N LEU A 127 11.90 -14.87 2.16
CA LEU A 127 10.61 -14.22 2.36
C LEU A 127 10.32 -13.21 1.25
N MET A 128 11.32 -12.49 0.78
CA MET A 128 11.18 -11.64 -0.42
C MET A 128 10.80 -12.50 -1.64
N TRP A 129 11.45 -13.63 -1.84
CA TRP A 129 11.10 -14.57 -2.92
C TRP A 129 9.68 -15.11 -2.78
N ARG A 130 9.27 -15.50 -1.58
CA ARG A 130 7.89 -15.93 -1.29
C ARG A 130 6.88 -14.80 -1.51
N SER A 131 7.24 -13.56 -1.20
CA SER A 131 6.38 -12.38 -1.41
C SER A 131 6.22 -12.07 -2.90
N VAL A 132 7.29 -12.13 -3.67
CA VAL A 132 7.25 -11.94 -5.13
C VAL A 132 6.38 -13.00 -5.81
N LYS A 133 6.33 -14.22 -5.31
CA LYS A 133 5.46 -15.29 -5.84
C LYS A 133 3.95 -15.05 -5.62
N LYS A 134 3.55 -14.10 -4.76
CA LYS A 134 2.13 -13.81 -4.55
C LYS A 134 1.54 -13.13 -5.79
N PRO A 135 0.34 -13.53 -6.25
CA PRO A 135 -0.28 -12.97 -7.47
C PRO A 135 -0.39 -11.45 -7.47
N ILE A 136 -0.59 -10.86 -6.29
CA ILE A 136 -0.70 -9.39 -6.13
C ILE A 136 0.63 -8.67 -6.38
N VAL A 137 1.75 -9.36 -6.21
CA VAL A 137 3.10 -8.82 -6.41
C VAL A 137 3.61 -9.13 -7.81
N TRP A 138 3.61 -10.40 -8.22
CA TRP A 138 4.16 -10.77 -9.51
C TRP A 138 3.32 -10.27 -10.70
N GLY A 139 2.01 -10.07 -10.52
CA GLY A 139 1.16 -9.55 -11.58
C GLY A 139 1.60 -8.19 -12.12
N PRO A 140 1.73 -7.14 -11.29
CA PRO A 140 2.31 -5.86 -11.70
C PRO A 140 3.75 -5.96 -12.19
N LEU A 141 4.59 -6.77 -11.54
CA LEU A 141 5.98 -7.00 -11.98
C LEU A 141 6.05 -7.62 -13.35
N LEU A 142 5.22 -8.63 -13.64
CA LEU A 142 5.12 -9.22 -14.97
C LEU A 142 4.72 -8.18 -16.02
N GLY A 143 3.77 -7.29 -15.68
CA GLY A 143 3.38 -6.17 -16.54
C GLY A 143 4.57 -5.26 -16.87
N VAL A 144 5.39 -4.91 -15.88
CA VAL A 144 6.61 -4.11 -16.07
C VAL A 144 7.61 -4.85 -16.99
N VAL A 145 7.84 -6.13 -16.74
CA VAL A 145 8.77 -6.94 -17.56
C VAL A 145 8.30 -7.05 -19.01
N LEU A 146 7.02 -7.35 -19.25
CA LEU A 146 6.45 -7.42 -20.59
C LEU A 146 6.56 -6.08 -21.32
N SER A 147 6.32 -4.97 -20.63
CA SER A 147 6.50 -3.62 -21.17
C SER A 147 7.96 -3.34 -21.53
N ALA A 148 8.91 -3.74 -20.68
CA ALA A 148 10.34 -3.56 -20.93
C ALA A 148 10.82 -4.33 -22.17
N ILE A 149 10.24 -5.50 -22.45
CA ILE A 149 10.53 -6.34 -23.63
C ILE A 149 9.78 -5.83 -24.87
N GLY A 150 8.86 -4.87 -24.72
CA GLY A 150 8.06 -4.32 -25.82
C GLY A 150 6.90 -5.20 -26.29
N ILE A 151 6.53 -6.22 -25.51
CA ILE A 151 5.39 -7.10 -25.81
C ILE A 151 4.10 -6.36 -25.51
N LYS A 152 3.27 -6.12 -26.54
CA LYS A 152 1.92 -5.56 -26.38
C LYS A 152 0.90 -6.68 -26.20
N MET A 153 0.01 -6.50 -25.24
CA MET A 153 -1.07 -7.45 -25.01
C MET A 153 -2.18 -7.24 -26.05
N PRO A 154 -2.74 -8.31 -26.66
CA PRO A 154 -3.84 -8.18 -27.60
C PRO A 154 -5.05 -7.46 -26.99
N ASP A 155 -5.72 -6.62 -27.78
CA ASP A 155 -6.86 -5.80 -27.33
C ASP A 155 -8.02 -6.67 -26.82
N LEU A 156 -8.27 -7.83 -27.44
CA LEU A 156 -9.30 -8.77 -27.02
C LEU A 156 -9.03 -9.30 -25.60
N LEU A 157 -7.77 -9.61 -25.28
CA LEU A 157 -7.39 -10.07 -23.93
C LEU A 157 -7.52 -8.94 -22.91
N LEU A 158 -7.14 -7.71 -23.28
CA LEU A 158 -7.33 -6.53 -22.44
C LEU A 158 -8.81 -6.27 -22.15
N ALA A 159 -9.66 -6.32 -23.17
CA ALA A 159 -11.09 -6.13 -23.04
C ALA A 159 -11.72 -7.19 -22.13
N SER A 160 -11.23 -8.43 -22.18
CA SER A 160 -11.73 -9.53 -21.33
C SER A 160 -11.28 -9.41 -19.87
N ILE A 161 -10.06 -8.90 -19.61
CA ILE A 161 -9.50 -8.78 -18.25
C ILE A 161 -10.01 -7.53 -17.52
N LYS A 162 -10.32 -6.46 -18.24
CA LYS A 162 -10.76 -5.18 -17.66
C LYS A 162 -11.99 -5.32 -16.74
N PRO A 163 -13.10 -5.99 -17.14
CA PRO A 163 -14.26 -6.18 -16.27
C PRO A 163 -13.94 -6.97 -15.00
N LEU A 164 -13.09 -8.01 -15.11
CA LEU A 164 -12.63 -8.78 -13.95
C LEU A 164 -11.86 -7.94 -12.94
N GLY A 165 -11.02 -7.03 -13.43
CA GLY A 165 -10.27 -6.09 -12.59
C GLY A 165 -11.17 -5.11 -11.85
N LEU A 166 -12.19 -4.58 -12.52
CA LEU A 166 -13.19 -3.70 -11.91
C LEU A 166 -14.02 -4.43 -10.86
N ALA A 167 -14.50 -5.65 -11.17
CA ALA A 167 -15.22 -6.49 -10.22
C ALA A 167 -14.37 -6.83 -8.98
N ALA A 168 -13.09 -7.14 -9.15
CA ALA A 168 -12.18 -7.40 -8.05
C ALA A 168 -11.99 -6.18 -7.14
N THR A 169 -11.98 -4.97 -7.69
CA THR A 169 -11.90 -3.72 -6.91
C THR A 169 -13.17 -3.52 -6.08
N ALA A 170 -14.34 -3.69 -6.66
CA ALA A 170 -15.62 -3.60 -5.97
C ALA A 170 -15.73 -4.66 -4.85
N ALA A 171 -15.32 -5.90 -5.13
CA ALA A 171 -15.30 -6.98 -4.15
C ALA A 171 -14.35 -6.69 -2.98
N ALA A 172 -13.18 -6.08 -3.23
CA ALA A 172 -12.24 -5.70 -2.18
C ALA A 172 -12.79 -4.61 -1.27
N LEU A 173 -13.50 -3.62 -1.82
CA LEU A 173 -14.18 -2.58 -1.03
C LEU A 173 -15.32 -3.18 -0.20
N PHE A 174 -16.13 -4.05 -0.80
CA PHE A 174 -17.21 -4.75 -0.11
C PHE A 174 -16.66 -5.61 1.05
N LEU A 175 -15.62 -6.41 0.79
CA LEU A 175 -14.96 -7.24 1.81
C LEU A 175 -14.43 -6.37 2.96
N THR A 176 -13.83 -5.23 2.66
CA THR A 176 -13.38 -4.28 3.68
C THR A 176 -14.57 -3.85 4.56
N GLY A 177 -15.68 -3.46 3.95
CA GLY A 177 -16.90 -3.10 4.68
C GLY A 177 -17.43 -4.24 5.58
N VAL A 178 -17.43 -5.48 5.08
CA VAL A 178 -17.86 -6.66 5.85
C VAL A 178 -16.94 -6.92 7.05
N ILE A 179 -15.62 -6.87 6.86
CA ILE A 179 -14.65 -7.02 7.97
C ILE A 179 -14.91 -5.96 9.04
N LEU A 180 -15.14 -4.73 8.62
CA LEU A 180 -15.37 -3.60 9.52
C LEU A 180 -16.71 -3.71 10.28
N SER A 181 -17.78 -4.20 9.65
CA SER A 181 -19.09 -4.33 10.27
C SER A 181 -19.14 -5.42 11.36
N ALA A 182 -18.24 -6.40 11.30
CA ALA A 182 -18.20 -7.53 12.23
C ALA A 182 -17.50 -7.19 13.57
N ARG A 183 -16.89 -6.02 13.72
CA ARG A 183 -16.08 -5.65 14.88
C ARG A 183 -16.65 -4.45 15.64
N LYS A 184 -16.56 -4.51 16.97
CA LYS A 184 -16.84 -3.34 17.83
C LYS A 184 -15.64 -2.41 17.81
N LEU A 185 -15.86 -1.17 17.41
CA LEU A 185 -14.83 -0.13 17.43
C LEU A 185 -14.46 0.20 18.89
N GLN A 186 -13.25 -0.12 19.29
CA GLN A 186 -12.69 0.31 20.57
C GLN A 186 -11.67 1.44 20.26
N LEU A 187 -11.93 2.61 20.79
CA LEU A 187 -11.02 3.74 20.63
C LEU A 187 -10.00 3.76 21.77
N ASN A 188 -8.74 3.82 21.40
CA ASN A 188 -7.62 4.04 22.31
C ASN A 188 -6.64 5.06 21.73
N ALA A 189 -5.69 5.50 22.55
CA ALA A 189 -4.71 6.51 22.13
C ALA A 189 -3.82 6.04 20.97
N LEU A 190 -3.49 4.74 20.88
CA LEU A 190 -2.71 4.18 19.77
C LEU A 190 -3.49 4.26 18.45
N ILE A 191 -4.77 3.92 18.46
CA ILE A 191 -5.66 4.00 17.28
C ILE A 191 -5.78 5.44 16.82
N ALA A 192 -6.06 6.37 17.74
CA ALA A 192 -6.19 7.79 17.41
C ALA A 192 -4.89 8.34 16.81
N THR A 193 -3.76 8.10 17.46
CA THR A 193 -2.44 8.55 16.99
C THR A 193 -2.09 7.94 15.64
N SER A 194 -2.29 6.63 15.46
CA SER A 194 -2.02 5.93 14.20
C SER A 194 -2.91 6.45 13.05
N THR A 195 -4.16 6.78 13.34
CA THR A 195 -5.09 7.36 12.35
C THR A 195 -4.65 8.77 11.95
N ILE A 196 -4.26 9.61 12.92
CA ILE A 196 -3.73 10.96 12.66
C ILE A 196 -2.43 10.87 11.84
N VAL A 197 -1.52 9.99 12.24
CA VAL A 197 -0.27 9.76 11.49
C VAL A 197 -0.59 9.35 10.06
N LYS A 198 -1.53 8.44 9.85
CA LYS A 198 -1.92 7.97 8.52
C LYS A 198 -2.51 9.07 7.65
N LEU A 199 -3.45 9.84 8.18
CA LEU A 199 -4.25 10.76 7.38
C LEU A 199 -3.63 12.16 7.23
N LEU A 200 -2.72 12.55 8.13
CA LEU A 200 -2.10 13.87 8.11
C LEU A 200 -0.58 13.78 8.02
N VAL A 201 0.08 13.11 8.97
CA VAL A 201 1.55 13.14 9.04
C VAL A 201 2.18 12.47 7.84
N GLN A 202 1.69 11.31 7.42
CA GLN A 202 2.25 10.57 6.28
C GLN A 202 2.14 11.33 4.95
N PRO A 203 1.00 11.96 4.60
CA PRO A 203 0.92 12.83 3.43
C PRO A 203 1.83 14.07 3.52
N PHE A 204 1.99 14.67 4.70
CA PHE A 204 2.94 15.78 4.87
C PHE A 204 4.39 15.33 4.75
N ILE A 205 4.75 14.11 5.16
CA ILE A 205 6.06 13.53 4.89
C ILE A 205 6.25 13.40 3.37
N ALA A 206 5.27 12.87 2.64
CA ALA A 206 5.33 12.78 1.19
C ALA A 206 5.48 14.16 0.54
N TRP A 207 4.75 15.16 1.03
CA TRP A 207 4.88 16.55 0.59
C TRP A 207 6.30 17.09 0.80
N GLY A 208 6.84 16.91 2.01
CA GLY A 208 8.22 17.31 2.32
C GLY A 208 9.25 16.64 1.38
N LEU A 209 9.08 15.35 1.08
CA LEU A 209 9.93 14.63 0.13
C LEU A 209 9.77 15.16 -1.30
N VAL A 210 8.56 15.49 -1.74
CA VAL A 210 8.28 16.11 -3.04
C VAL A 210 9.02 17.44 -3.16
N MET A 211 8.94 18.29 -2.13
CA MET A 211 9.65 19.58 -2.09
C MET A 211 11.17 19.39 -2.07
N LEU A 212 11.68 18.46 -1.26
CA LEU A 212 13.10 18.15 -1.17
C LEU A 212 13.69 17.67 -2.49
N LEU A 213 12.93 16.90 -3.25
CA LEU A 213 13.34 16.37 -4.56
C LEU A 213 13.04 17.34 -5.72
N GLY A 214 12.45 18.51 -5.45
CA GLY A 214 12.07 19.50 -6.48
C GLY A 214 11.07 18.97 -7.49
N LEU A 215 10.15 18.10 -7.09
CA LEU A 215 9.15 17.50 -7.99
C LEU A 215 7.97 18.43 -8.16
N HIS A 216 7.46 18.52 -9.40
CA HIS A 216 6.32 19.34 -9.76
C HIS A 216 5.35 18.61 -10.69
N GLY A 217 4.15 19.16 -10.87
CA GLY A 217 3.14 18.66 -11.79
C GLY A 217 2.56 17.31 -11.40
N SER A 218 2.17 16.53 -12.38
CA SER A 218 1.39 15.29 -12.17
C SER A 218 2.08 14.24 -11.28
N ILE A 219 3.42 14.17 -11.29
CA ILE A 219 4.18 13.23 -10.45
C ILE A 219 4.09 13.63 -8.97
N ALA A 220 4.25 14.93 -8.67
CA ALA A 220 4.15 15.47 -7.33
C ALA A 220 2.74 15.26 -6.75
N ILE A 221 1.72 15.64 -7.51
CA ILE A 221 0.31 15.45 -7.16
C ILE A 221 0.01 13.97 -6.91
N THR A 222 0.43 13.09 -7.82
CA THR A 222 0.25 11.65 -7.68
C THR A 222 0.89 11.10 -6.40
N ALA A 223 2.14 11.49 -6.12
CA ALA A 223 2.87 11.01 -4.94
C ALA A 223 2.13 11.38 -3.64
N ILE A 224 1.71 12.64 -3.51
CA ILE A 224 1.02 13.12 -2.32
C ILE A 224 -0.35 12.46 -2.18
N LEU A 225 -1.16 12.45 -3.25
CA LEU A 225 -2.51 11.88 -3.21
C LEU A 225 -2.52 10.38 -2.97
N MET A 226 -1.57 9.63 -3.55
CA MET A 226 -1.46 8.19 -3.29
C MET A 226 -1.15 7.90 -1.83
N ILE A 227 -0.28 8.69 -1.20
CA ILE A 227 0.02 8.56 0.23
C ILE A 227 -1.16 9.04 1.10
N ALA A 228 -1.93 10.03 0.66
CA ALA A 228 -3.09 10.56 1.39
C ALA A 228 -4.31 9.62 1.41
N LEU A 229 -4.29 8.51 0.64
CA LEU A 229 -5.34 7.50 0.69
C LEU A 229 -5.46 6.86 2.08
N ALA A 230 -6.65 6.33 2.40
CA ALA A 230 -6.89 5.60 3.64
C ALA A 230 -5.89 4.45 3.86
N ALA A 231 -5.82 3.93 5.05
CA ALA A 231 -4.99 2.79 5.43
C ALA A 231 -5.28 1.55 4.56
N GLY A 232 -4.26 0.72 4.34
CA GLY A 232 -4.38 -0.49 3.54
C GLY A 232 -4.85 -1.69 4.37
N PHE A 233 -5.63 -2.57 3.76
CA PHE A 233 -6.16 -3.77 4.41
C PHE A 233 -5.15 -4.94 4.49
N PHE A 234 -3.98 -4.83 3.84
CA PHE A 234 -3.02 -5.94 3.75
C PHE A 234 -2.47 -6.39 5.11
N GLY A 235 -2.24 -5.45 6.03
CA GLY A 235 -1.80 -5.80 7.39
C GLY A 235 -2.81 -6.73 8.08
N VAL A 236 -4.08 -6.36 8.07
CA VAL A 236 -5.16 -7.15 8.65
C VAL A 236 -5.31 -8.52 7.96
N VAL A 237 -5.24 -8.56 6.62
CA VAL A 237 -5.33 -9.82 5.86
C VAL A 237 -4.16 -10.75 6.20
N PHE A 238 -2.95 -10.24 6.32
CA PHE A 238 -1.81 -11.07 6.72
C PHE A 238 -1.86 -11.47 8.18
N GLY A 239 -2.27 -10.57 9.08
CA GLY A 239 -2.51 -10.90 10.48
C GLY A 239 -3.45 -12.09 10.60
N ASN A 240 -4.62 -12.01 10.00
CA ASN A 240 -5.61 -13.09 10.02
C ASN A 240 -5.06 -14.41 9.44
N ARG A 241 -4.25 -14.36 8.39
CA ARG A 241 -3.61 -15.56 7.81
C ARG A 241 -2.62 -16.23 8.77
N PHE A 242 -1.98 -15.46 9.64
CA PHE A 242 -1.06 -15.97 10.67
C PHE A 242 -1.73 -16.23 12.01
N GLY A 243 -3.05 -16.05 12.09
CA GLY A 243 -3.82 -16.23 13.33
C GLY A 243 -3.67 -15.06 14.30
N VAL A 244 -3.11 -13.94 13.86
CA VAL A 244 -2.94 -12.71 14.65
C VAL A 244 -4.14 -11.80 14.40
N GLN A 245 -4.97 -11.65 15.41
CA GLN A 245 -6.06 -10.68 15.42
C GLN A 245 -5.55 -9.37 16.03
N SER A 246 -5.54 -8.29 15.24
CA SER A 246 -5.11 -6.96 15.70
C SER A 246 -6.28 -5.98 15.69
N PRO A 247 -7.01 -5.84 16.80
CA PRO A 247 -8.14 -4.91 16.91
C PRO A 247 -7.73 -3.46 16.62
N ASP A 248 -6.50 -3.07 16.98
CA ASP A 248 -5.99 -1.73 16.72
C ASP A 248 -5.84 -1.49 15.22
N ALA A 249 -5.29 -2.46 14.45
CA ALA A 249 -5.16 -2.34 13.00
C ALA A 249 -6.52 -2.29 12.30
N GLU A 250 -7.47 -3.12 12.73
CA GLU A 250 -8.84 -3.13 12.21
C GLU A 250 -9.54 -1.79 12.48
N ALA A 251 -9.40 -1.23 13.69
CA ALA A 251 -9.98 0.06 14.04
C ALA A 251 -9.35 1.23 13.26
N VAL A 252 -8.03 1.22 13.06
CA VAL A 252 -7.35 2.23 12.23
C VAL A 252 -7.79 2.14 10.78
N LEU A 253 -7.94 0.93 10.25
CA LEU A 253 -8.45 0.71 8.89
C LEU A 253 -9.84 1.34 8.71
N LEU A 254 -10.75 1.10 9.67
CA LEU A 254 -12.09 1.68 9.69
C LEU A 254 -12.04 3.22 9.77
N LEU A 255 -11.42 3.73 10.83
CA LEU A 255 -11.40 5.18 11.08
C LEU A 255 -10.74 5.94 9.95
N SER A 256 -9.61 5.45 9.44
CA SER A 256 -8.94 6.10 8.32
C SER A 256 -9.78 6.07 7.04
N SER A 257 -10.55 5.00 6.80
CA SER A 257 -11.44 4.92 5.63
C SER A 257 -12.58 5.93 5.70
N VAL A 258 -13.16 6.12 6.89
CA VAL A 258 -14.23 7.13 7.10
C VAL A 258 -13.66 8.54 7.08
N LEU A 259 -12.59 8.80 7.85
CA LEU A 259 -12.02 10.14 7.99
C LEU A 259 -11.25 10.60 6.74
N CYS A 260 -10.87 9.68 5.86
CA CYS A 260 -10.28 9.99 4.56
C CYS A 260 -11.21 10.85 3.69
N ILE A 261 -12.53 10.76 3.89
CA ILE A 261 -13.51 11.62 3.22
C ILE A 261 -13.24 13.10 3.50
N LEU A 262 -12.70 13.43 4.69
CA LEU A 262 -12.35 14.78 5.08
C LEU A 262 -10.91 15.15 4.74
N SER A 263 -9.96 14.24 4.96
CA SER A 263 -8.53 14.52 4.76
C SER A 263 -8.13 14.56 3.28
N LEU A 264 -8.72 13.73 2.44
CA LEU A 264 -8.35 13.65 1.03
C LEU A 264 -8.69 14.91 0.24
N PRO A 265 -9.90 15.53 0.35
CA PRO A 265 -10.18 16.81 -0.28
C PRO A 265 -9.24 17.95 0.16
N LEU A 266 -8.78 17.93 1.42
CA LEU A 266 -7.76 18.86 1.89
C LEU A 266 -6.47 18.73 1.05
N PHE A 267 -5.97 17.51 0.86
CA PHE A 267 -4.75 17.29 0.06
C PHE A 267 -4.98 17.56 -1.43
N ILE A 268 -6.16 17.26 -1.97
CA ILE A 268 -6.52 17.63 -3.36
C ILE A 268 -6.45 19.15 -3.51
N SER A 269 -7.06 19.92 -2.61
CA SER A 269 -7.03 21.40 -2.68
C SER A 269 -5.63 21.97 -2.50
N LEU A 270 -4.83 21.39 -1.59
CA LEU A 270 -3.46 21.81 -1.38
C LEU A 270 -2.55 21.51 -2.60
N THR A 271 -2.77 20.41 -3.29
CA THR A 271 -1.98 20.01 -4.46
C THR A 271 -2.40 20.71 -5.76
N SER A 272 -3.53 21.40 -5.81
CA SER A 272 -4.01 22.13 -6.99
C SER A 272 -3.08 23.26 -7.45
N GLY A 273 -2.13 23.68 -6.61
CA GLY A 273 -1.12 24.71 -6.90
C GLY A 273 0.26 24.16 -7.29
N LEU A 274 0.45 22.82 -7.36
CA LEU A 274 1.71 22.17 -7.73
C LEU A 274 1.73 21.82 -9.23
#